data_b76f7f3ca19062c2c351b30016c2f9b3
#
_entry.id   b76f7f3ca19062c2c351b30016c2f9b3
#
_cell.length_a   1.000
_cell.length_b   1.000
_cell.length_c   1.000
_cell.angle_alpha   90.00
_cell.angle_beta   90.00
_cell.angle_gamma   90.00
#
_symmetry.space_group_name_H-M   'P 1'
#
loop_
_entity.id
_entity.type
_entity.pdbx_description
1 polymer ?
#
loop_
_entity_poly.entity_id
_entity_poly.type
_entity_poly.pdbx_seq_one_letter_code
_entity_poly.pdbx_strand_id
1 'polypeptide(L)'
;MKFHHISLRVKNFEASMRFYTELAGLKVIKQFSANGGNVAYLADNEGDTEVEIIAMQDGQTFEGKGMFLCFATDELETVHVKAVSLGMNPSDIRNPEPTAKYFYVYDPDGVSVQFREYK
;
A
#
# COMPACT_ATOMS: atom_id res chain seq x y z
N MET A 1 -8.07 4.04 22.23
CA MET A 1 -8.58 4.32 20.86
C MET A 1 -7.69 3.60 19.85
N LYS A 2 -8.28 2.89 18.91
CA LYS A 2 -7.54 2.09 17.93
C LYS A 2 -7.52 2.80 16.58
N PHE A 3 -6.38 2.79 15.88
CA PHE A 3 -6.30 3.24 14.50
C PHE A 3 -6.91 2.14 13.63
N HIS A 4 -8.15 2.35 13.17
CA HIS A 4 -8.92 1.32 12.49
C HIS A 4 -8.49 1.17 11.03
N HIS A 5 -8.46 2.25 10.26
CA HIS A 5 -8.05 2.21 8.87
C HIS A 5 -7.66 3.57 8.34
N ILE A 6 -6.94 3.55 7.22
CA ILE A 6 -6.72 4.71 6.37
C ILE A 6 -7.48 4.48 5.06
N SER A 7 -8.13 5.50 4.54
CA SER A 7 -8.92 5.41 3.31
C SER A 7 -8.19 6.12 2.18
N LEU A 8 -8.01 5.42 1.08
CA LEU A 8 -7.38 5.96 -0.13
C LEU A 8 -8.39 5.99 -1.25
N ARG A 9 -8.64 7.18 -1.80
CA ARG A 9 -9.44 7.35 -2.99
C ARG A 9 -8.54 7.18 -4.21
N VAL A 10 -8.90 6.25 -5.10
CA VAL A 10 -8.03 5.81 -6.18
C VAL A 10 -8.72 5.98 -7.54
N LYS A 11 -7.91 6.14 -8.59
CA LYS A 11 -8.40 6.27 -9.96
C LYS A 11 -8.74 4.92 -10.57
N ASN A 12 -7.93 3.92 -10.29
CA ASN A 12 -8.06 2.59 -10.89
C ASN A 12 -8.07 1.55 -9.77
N PHE A 13 -9.25 1.03 -9.47
CA PHE A 13 -9.44 0.07 -8.39
C PHE A 13 -8.56 -1.17 -8.55
N GLU A 14 -8.53 -1.75 -9.76
CA GLU A 14 -7.79 -2.97 -10.02
C GLU A 14 -6.28 -2.78 -9.83
N ALA A 15 -5.74 -1.65 -10.30
CA ALA A 15 -4.31 -1.35 -10.16
C ALA A 15 -3.94 -1.20 -8.68
N SER A 16 -4.76 -0.50 -7.90
CA SER A 16 -4.52 -0.32 -6.47
C SER A 16 -4.66 -1.63 -5.71
N MET A 17 -5.66 -2.44 -6.04
CA MET A 17 -5.81 -3.76 -5.43
C MET A 17 -4.58 -4.64 -5.69
N ARG A 18 -4.05 -4.63 -6.91
CA ARG A 18 -2.83 -5.39 -7.22
C ARG A 18 -1.63 -4.91 -6.42
N PHE A 19 -1.46 -3.60 -6.31
CA PHE A 19 -0.36 -3.05 -5.53
C PHE A 19 -0.40 -3.53 -4.08
N TYR A 20 -1.54 -3.38 -3.42
CA TYR A 20 -1.64 -3.67 -2.00
C TYR A 20 -1.78 -5.16 -1.69
N THR A 21 -2.30 -5.97 -2.60
CA THR A 21 -2.39 -7.42 -2.40
C THR A 21 -1.16 -8.15 -2.91
N GLU A 22 -0.69 -7.85 -4.13
CA GLU A 22 0.44 -8.59 -4.71
C GLU A 22 1.79 -8.12 -4.18
N LEU A 23 2.01 -6.80 -4.09
CA LEU A 23 3.29 -6.28 -3.60
C LEU A 23 3.33 -6.21 -2.08
N ALA A 24 2.37 -5.54 -1.45
CA ALA A 24 2.34 -5.38 0.00
C ALA A 24 1.84 -6.62 0.73
N GLY A 25 1.27 -7.59 0.01
CA GLY A 25 0.87 -8.87 0.59
C GLY A 25 -0.35 -8.80 1.49
N LEU A 26 -1.15 -7.74 1.41
CA LEU A 26 -2.34 -7.61 2.24
C LEU A 26 -3.45 -8.54 1.76
N LYS A 27 -4.27 -8.98 2.70
CA LYS A 27 -5.44 -9.83 2.44
C LYS A 27 -6.69 -8.98 2.31
N VAL A 28 -7.60 -9.39 1.45
CA VAL A 28 -8.91 -8.75 1.34
C VAL A 28 -9.76 -9.22 2.52
N ILE A 29 -10.07 -8.28 3.40
CA ILE A 29 -10.93 -8.55 4.56
C ILE A 29 -12.39 -8.43 4.17
N LYS A 30 -12.70 -7.42 3.32
CA LYS A 30 -14.07 -7.15 2.90
C LYS A 30 -14.02 -6.39 1.58
N GLN A 31 -14.94 -6.68 0.68
CA GLN A 31 -15.04 -6.01 -0.61
C GLN A 31 -16.49 -5.94 -1.03
N PHE A 32 -16.91 -4.78 -1.55
CA PHE A 32 -18.29 -4.58 -2.01
C PHE A 32 -18.37 -3.44 -3.00
N SER A 33 -19.50 -3.37 -3.71
CA SER A 33 -19.84 -2.24 -4.59
C SER A 33 -20.83 -1.34 -3.88
N ALA A 34 -20.66 -0.04 -3.98
CA ALA A 34 -21.54 0.94 -3.34
C ALA A 34 -21.59 2.21 -4.20
N ASN A 35 -22.80 2.74 -4.42
CA ASN A 35 -23.01 4.03 -5.11
C ASN A 35 -22.27 4.14 -6.44
N GLY A 36 -22.26 3.04 -7.22
CA GLY A 36 -21.61 3.00 -8.52
C GLY A 36 -20.09 2.87 -8.48
N GLY A 37 -19.53 2.63 -7.31
CA GLY A 37 -18.09 2.46 -7.12
C GLY A 37 -17.74 1.14 -6.46
N ASN A 38 -16.45 0.98 -6.14
CA ASN A 38 -15.92 -0.22 -5.51
C ASN A 38 -15.19 0.17 -4.23
N VAL A 39 -15.35 -0.67 -3.21
CA VAL A 39 -14.68 -0.49 -1.91
C VAL A 39 -14.07 -1.82 -1.48
N ALA A 40 -12.84 -1.78 -0.98
CA ALA A 40 -12.20 -2.94 -0.37
C ALA A 40 -11.46 -2.52 0.89
N TYR A 41 -11.51 -3.38 1.90
CA TYR A 41 -10.70 -3.23 3.12
C TYR A 41 -9.65 -4.32 3.12
N LEU A 42 -8.40 -3.93 3.24
CA LEU A 42 -7.24 -4.82 3.18
C LEU A 42 -6.46 -4.73 4.48
N ALA A 43 -5.91 -5.86 4.93
CA ALA A 43 -5.05 -5.88 6.12
C ALA A 43 -4.09 -7.08 6.05
N ASP A 44 -3.07 -7.06 6.90
CA ASP A 44 -2.17 -8.21 7.05
C ASP A 44 -2.93 -9.42 7.59
N ASN A 45 -3.72 -9.19 8.65
CA ASN A 45 -4.61 -10.20 9.23
C ASN A 45 -5.90 -9.54 9.69
N GLU A 46 -6.93 -10.34 9.85
CA GLU A 46 -8.20 -9.88 10.42
C GLU A 46 -7.96 -9.27 11.80
N GLY A 47 -8.53 -8.08 12.04
CA GLY A 47 -8.35 -7.34 13.28
C GLY A 47 -7.20 -6.35 13.28
N ASP A 48 -6.30 -6.43 12.31
CA ASP A 48 -5.23 -5.44 12.14
C ASP A 48 -5.75 -4.15 11.51
N THR A 49 -4.94 -3.09 11.60
CA THR A 49 -5.24 -1.83 10.92
C THR A 49 -5.39 -2.07 9.42
N GLU A 50 -6.43 -1.49 8.84
CA GLU A 50 -6.79 -1.73 7.45
C GLU A 50 -6.42 -0.58 6.54
N VAL A 51 -6.20 -0.90 5.27
CA VAL A 51 -6.18 0.07 4.18
C VAL A 51 -7.50 -0.09 3.42
N GLU A 52 -8.29 0.97 3.37
CA GLU A 52 -9.53 0.99 2.59
C GLU A 52 -9.25 1.61 1.23
N ILE A 53 -9.55 0.89 0.17
CA ILE A 53 -9.40 1.35 -1.20
C ILE A 53 -10.80 1.72 -1.71
N ILE A 54 -10.97 2.96 -2.16
CA ILE A 54 -12.26 3.48 -2.62
C ILE A 54 -12.09 4.03 -4.04
N ALA A 55 -12.82 3.48 -5.00
CA ALA A 55 -12.92 4.04 -6.34
C ALA A 55 -14.37 4.42 -6.60
N MET A 56 -14.65 5.71 -6.66
CA MET A 56 -15.98 6.26 -6.87
C MET A 56 -16.08 7.02 -8.19
N GLN A 57 -17.29 7.22 -8.67
CA GLN A 57 -17.52 7.95 -9.93
C GLN A 57 -17.29 9.45 -9.82
N ASP A 58 -17.18 10.00 -8.61
CA ASP A 58 -16.97 11.42 -8.39
C ASP A 58 -15.56 11.89 -8.81
N GLY A 59 -14.65 10.96 -9.10
CA GLY A 59 -13.31 11.27 -9.58
C GLY A 59 -12.37 11.85 -8.54
N GLN A 60 -12.76 11.91 -7.28
CA GLN A 60 -11.85 12.35 -6.22
C GLN A 60 -10.80 11.29 -5.96
N THR A 61 -9.54 11.73 -5.93
CA THR A 61 -8.40 10.83 -5.71
C THR A 61 -7.41 11.49 -4.76
N PHE A 62 -6.44 10.70 -4.30
CA PHE A 62 -5.39 11.19 -3.41
C PHE A 62 -4.63 12.36 -4.05
N GLU A 63 -4.43 13.39 -3.26
CA GLU A 63 -3.54 14.52 -3.59
C GLU A 63 -2.79 14.89 -2.32
N GLY A 64 -1.47 15.07 -2.42
CA GLY A 64 -0.72 15.54 -1.28
C GLY A 64 0.72 15.06 -1.23
N LYS A 65 1.44 15.57 -0.22
CA LYS A 65 2.84 15.27 0.05
C LYS A 65 3.06 15.26 1.56
N GLY A 66 4.20 14.74 1.99
CA GLY A 66 4.56 14.77 3.41
C GLY A 66 3.99 13.61 4.21
N MET A 67 3.43 12.61 3.54
CA MET A 67 2.91 11.42 4.18
C MET A 67 3.38 10.18 3.41
N PHE A 68 3.63 9.10 4.13
CA PHE A 68 3.82 7.81 3.50
C PHE A 68 3.23 6.70 4.39
N LEU A 69 2.88 5.59 3.76
CA LEU A 69 2.49 4.37 4.46
C LEU A 69 3.72 3.50 4.61
N CYS A 70 3.89 2.88 5.77
CA CYS A 70 5.00 1.98 5.99
C CYS A 70 4.51 0.57 6.28
N PHE A 71 5.01 -0.41 5.52
CA PHE A 71 4.77 -1.82 5.76
C PHE A 71 6.06 -2.47 6.22
N ALA A 72 6.01 -3.21 7.31
CA ALA A 72 7.17 -3.95 7.83
C ALA A 72 7.21 -5.34 7.19
N THR A 73 8.39 -5.79 6.83
CA THR A 73 8.61 -7.12 6.26
C THR A 73 9.94 -7.69 6.72
N ASP A 74 10.04 -9.01 6.80
CA ASP A 74 11.30 -9.71 7.07
C ASP A 74 12.05 -10.06 5.78
N GLU A 75 11.49 -9.73 4.62
CA GLU A 75 12.02 -10.14 3.32
C GLU A 75 12.13 -8.94 2.37
N LEU A 76 12.83 -7.90 2.81
CA LEU A 76 12.89 -6.64 2.08
C LEU A 76 13.44 -6.79 0.67
N GLU A 77 14.51 -7.56 0.50
CA GLU A 77 15.11 -7.78 -0.82
C GLU A 77 14.14 -8.48 -1.77
N THR A 78 13.39 -9.44 -1.26
CA THR A 78 12.37 -10.16 -2.04
C THR A 78 11.28 -9.21 -2.50
N VAL A 79 10.81 -8.33 -1.60
CA VAL A 79 9.80 -7.33 -1.94
C VAL A 79 10.34 -6.35 -2.98
N HIS A 80 11.59 -5.93 -2.84
CA HIS A 80 12.23 -5.02 -3.79
C HIS A 80 12.32 -5.63 -5.19
N VAL A 81 12.77 -6.88 -5.29
CA VAL A 81 12.84 -7.61 -6.56
C VAL A 81 11.44 -7.71 -7.19
N LYS A 82 10.45 -7.99 -6.38
CA LYS A 82 9.07 -8.08 -6.86
C LYS A 82 8.56 -6.74 -7.39
N ALA A 83 8.86 -5.63 -6.69
CA ALA A 83 8.49 -4.30 -7.16
C ALA A 83 9.12 -4.00 -8.52
N VAL A 84 10.40 -4.33 -8.71
CA VAL A 84 11.08 -4.18 -10.00
C VAL A 84 10.38 -5.04 -11.07
N SER A 85 10.09 -6.29 -10.77
CA SER A 85 9.47 -7.21 -11.73
C SER A 85 8.07 -6.77 -12.14
N LEU A 86 7.37 -6.04 -11.27
CA LEU A 86 6.04 -5.49 -11.57
C LEU A 86 6.11 -4.12 -12.26
N GLY A 87 7.30 -3.63 -12.56
CA GLY A 87 7.48 -2.35 -13.28
C GLY A 87 7.23 -1.11 -12.44
N MET A 88 7.36 -1.20 -11.13
CA MET A 88 6.99 -0.11 -10.21
C MET A 88 8.11 0.89 -9.92
N ASN A 89 9.32 0.65 -10.41
CA ASN A 89 10.45 1.57 -10.28
C ASN A 89 10.74 1.99 -8.82
N PRO A 90 11.05 1.05 -7.91
CA PRO A 90 11.34 1.36 -6.52
C PRO A 90 12.67 2.09 -6.37
N SER A 91 12.84 2.83 -5.27
CA SER A 91 14.15 3.37 -4.90
C SER A 91 15.11 2.25 -4.56
N ASP A 92 16.41 2.56 -4.51
CA ASP A 92 17.39 1.63 -3.97
C ASP A 92 17.10 1.37 -2.49
N ILE A 93 17.50 0.19 -2.02
CA ILE A 93 17.42 -0.13 -0.60
C ILE A 93 18.44 0.72 0.15
N ARG A 94 17.99 1.40 1.19
CA ARG A 94 18.80 2.26 2.06
C ARG A 94 18.97 1.60 3.42
N ASN A 95 20.15 1.74 3.97
CA ASN A 95 20.50 1.17 5.26
C ASN A 95 21.28 2.20 6.09
N PRO A 96 20.62 3.34 6.46
CA PRO A 96 21.30 4.43 7.19
C PRO A 96 21.62 4.07 8.63
N GLU A 97 20.99 3.04 9.17
CA GLU A 97 21.14 2.60 10.56
C GLU A 97 21.40 1.09 10.60
N PRO A 98 22.15 0.58 11.59
CA PRO A 98 22.38 -0.87 11.70
C PRO A 98 21.09 -1.67 11.96
N THR A 99 20.05 -1.02 12.51
CA THR A 99 18.84 -1.69 12.98
C THR A 99 17.70 -1.67 11.99
N ALA A 100 17.82 -0.96 10.87
CA ALA A 100 16.73 -0.85 9.91
C ALA A 100 17.24 -0.58 8.50
N LYS A 101 16.56 -1.16 7.53
CA LYS A 101 16.75 -0.83 6.12
C LYS A 101 15.39 -0.73 5.45
N TYR A 102 15.31 0.05 4.36
CA TYR A 102 14.03 0.33 3.72
C TYR A 102 14.23 0.79 2.27
N PHE A 103 13.12 0.79 1.52
CA PHE A 103 13.03 1.47 0.24
C PHE A 103 11.64 2.09 0.08
N TYR A 104 11.52 2.97 -0.89
CA TYR A 104 10.26 3.62 -1.22
C TYR A 104 9.80 3.24 -2.61
N VAL A 105 8.49 3.22 -2.79
CA VAL A 105 7.85 3.06 -4.09
C VAL A 105 6.54 3.83 -4.05
N TYR A 106 6.12 4.38 -5.20
CA TYR A 106 4.81 5.02 -5.29
C TYR A 106 3.77 4.00 -5.69
N ASP A 107 2.58 4.08 -5.07
CA ASP A 107 1.44 3.30 -5.54
C ASP A 107 0.91 3.88 -6.87
N PRO A 108 -0.11 3.26 -7.50
CA PRO A 108 -0.62 3.76 -8.79
C PRO A 108 -1.14 5.19 -8.79
N ASP A 109 -1.51 5.74 -7.64
CA ASP A 109 -2.01 7.12 -7.52
C ASP A 109 -0.96 8.09 -6.98
N GLY A 110 0.28 7.64 -6.80
CA GLY A 110 1.36 8.48 -6.31
C GLY A 110 1.43 8.56 -4.78
N VAL A 111 0.73 7.71 -4.06
CA VAL A 111 0.91 7.60 -2.61
C VAL A 111 2.28 7.00 -2.34
N SER A 112 3.07 7.68 -1.51
CA SER A 112 4.39 7.19 -1.12
C SER A 112 4.24 6.00 -0.15
N VAL A 113 4.92 4.90 -0.45
CA VAL A 113 4.89 3.69 0.36
C VAL A 113 6.32 3.27 0.69
N GLN A 114 6.58 3.06 1.97
CA GLN A 114 7.86 2.56 2.44
C GLN A 114 7.71 1.08 2.82
N PHE A 115 8.63 0.25 2.35
CA PHE A 115 8.80 -1.10 2.87
C PHE A 115 10.04 -1.12 3.74
N ARG A 116 9.90 -1.64 4.96
CA ARG A 116 10.95 -1.53 5.98
C ARG A 116 11.17 -2.86 6.69
N GLU A 117 12.44 -3.18 6.90
CA GLU A 117 12.85 -4.35 7.67
C GLU A 117 13.58 -3.85 8.92
N TYR A 118 13.13 -4.30 10.07
CA TYR A 118 13.77 -4.03 11.36
C TYR A 118 14.68 -5.20 11.72
N LYS A 119 15.86 -4.88 12.20
CA LYS A 119 16.84 -5.89 12.60
C LYS A 119 17.06 -5.89 14.10
#